data_28f724407e997a93a979ad0a44caf811
#
_entry.id   28f724407e997a93a979ad0a44caf811
#
_cell.length_a   1.000
_cell.length_b   1.000
_cell.length_c   1.000
_cell.angle_alpha   90.00
_cell.angle_beta   90.00
_cell.angle_gamma   90.00
#
_symmetry.space_group_name_H-M   'P 1'
#
loop_
_entity.id
_entity.type
_entity.pdbx_description
1 polymer ?
#
loop_
_entity_poly.entity_id
_entity_poly.type
_entity_poly.pdbx_seq_one_letter_code
_entity_poly.pdbx_strand_id
1 'polypeptide(L)' 'MATSYKKLWHILVDRNMRKKDLQDLAHLTQYQMNKLARGDDITTDIVGKICTALDVKADDIMEFIPDEMHDGD' A
#
# COMPACT_ATOMS: atom_id res chain seq x y z
N MET A 1 -8.53 -1.99 -14.29
CA MET A 1 -7.23 -2.09 -13.61
C MET A 1 -7.43 -1.99 -12.11
N ALA A 2 -6.76 -2.84 -11.34
CA ALA A 2 -6.86 -2.83 -9.89
C ALA A 2 -5.49 -2.51 -9.29
N THR A 3 -5.49 -1.96 -8.08
CA THR A 3 -4.27 -1.68 -7.35
C THR A 3 -4.08 -2.75 -6.28
N SER A 4 -2.88 -3.30 -6.17
CA SER A 4 -2.54 -4.30 -5.17
C SER A 4 -1.48 -3.76 -4.21
N TYR A 5 -1.69 -3.98 -2.93
CA TYR A 5 -0.73 -3.59 -1.88
C TYR A 5 -0.08 -4.80 -1.22
N LYS A 6 -0.11 -5.96 -1.88
CA LYS A 6 0.46 -7.18 -1.32
C LYS A 6 1.94 -7.01 -0.97
N LYS A 7 2.67 -6.28 -1.81
CA LYS A 7 4.08 -6.03 -1.55
C LYS A 7 4.28 -5.30 -0.23
N LEU A 8 3.41 -4.33 0.07
CA LEU A 8 3.47 -3.60 1.33
C LEU A 8 3.27 -4.54 2.52
N TRP A 9 2.27 -5.41 2.43
CA TRP A 9 2.01 -6.34 3.53
C TRP A 9 3.17 -7.31 3.74
N HIS A 10 3.82 -7.74 2.67
CA HIS A 10 5.01 -8.59 2.77
C HIS A 10 6.16 -7.86 3.47
N ILE A 11 6.35 -6.58 3.19
CA ILE A 11 7.37 -5.78 3.86
C ILE A 11 7.10 -5.72 5.36
N LEU A 12 5.85 -5.49 5.74
CA LEU A 12 5.48 -5.43 7.15
C LEU A 12 5.76 -6.75 7.85
N VAL A 13 5.42 -7.87 7.21
CA VAL A 13 5.69 -9.19 7.77
C VAL A 13 7.20 -9.40 7.96
N ASP A 14 7.99 -9.05 6.92
CA ASP A 14 9.44 -9.20 6.98
C ASP A 14 10.07 -8.37 8.10
N ARG A 15 9.46 -7.23 8.42
CA ARG A 15 9.97 -6.33 9.46
C ARG A 15 9.31 -6.54 10.82
N ASN A 16 8.46 -7.55 10.95
CA ASN A 16 7.71 -7.82 12.18
C ASN A 16 6.84 -6.63 12.60
N MET A 17 6.26 -5.95 11.62
CA MET A 17 5.40 -4.79 11.85
C MET A 17 3.94 -5.15 11.64
N ARG A 18 3.07 -4.58 12.46
CA ARG A 18 1.63 -4.69 12.26
C ARG A 18 1.13 -3.47 11.49
N LYS A 19 -0.09 -3.54 10.98
CA LYS A 19 -0.70 -2.41 10.27
C LYS A 19 -0.75 -1.16 11.14
N LYS A 20 -1.02 -1.33 12.42
CA LYS A 20 -1.05 -0.20 13.35
C LYS A 20 0.33 0.45 13.48
N ASP A 21 1.38 -0.34 13.47
CA ASP A 21 2.74 0.19 13.53
C ASP A 21 3.03 1.06 12.31
N LEU A 22 2.58 0.62 11.14
CA LEU A 22 2.70 1.42 9.92
C LEU A 22 1.90 2.71 10.02
N GLN A 23 0.67 2.62 10.51
CA GLN A 23 -0.20 3.78 10.67
C GLN A 23 0.48 4.84 11.53
N ASP A 24 1.07 4.44 12.65
CA ASP A 24 1.74 5.36 13.56
C ASP A 24 3.00 5.93 12.94
N LEU A 25 3.81 5.08 12.28
CA LEU A 25 5.08 5.50 11.70
C LEU A 25 4.88 6.46 10.53
N ALA A 26 3.89 6.20 9.70
CA ALA A 26 3.59 7.01 8.51
C ALA A 26 2.65 8.16 8.80
N HIS A 27 2.17 8.30 10.02
CA HIS A 27 1.24 9.36 10.43
C HIS A 27 -0.06 9.34 9.62
N LEU A 28 -0.62 8.14 9.42
CA LEU A 28 -1.87 7.98 8.71
C LEU A 28 -3.05 8.09 9.64
N THR A 29 -4.16 8.66 9.15
CA THR A 29 -5.41 8.65 9.90
C THR A 29 -6.02 7.25 9.85
N GLN A 30 -6.94 6.97 10.77
CA GLN A 30 -7.65 5.69 10.76
C GLN A 30 -8.41 5.51 9.44
N TYR A 31 -8.99 6.58 8.92
CA TYR A 31 -9.69 6.54 7.64
C TYR A 31 -8.75 6.14 6.50
N GLN A 32 -7.58 6.77 6.44
CA GLN A 32 -6.58 6.47 5.42
C GLN A 32 -6.09 5.02 5.53
N MET A 33 -5.84 4.57 6.76
CA MET A 33 -5.40 3.20 6.99
C MET A 33 -6.47 2.19 6.60
N ASN A 34 -7.73 2.49 6.86
CA ASN A 34 -8.84 1.62 6.47
C ASN A 34 -8.95 1.52 4.95
N LYS A 35 -8.77 2.62 4.23
CA LYS A 35 -8.77 2.60 2.77
C LYS A 35 -7.64 1.72 2.24
N LEU A 36 -6.46 1.88 2.79
CA LEU A 36 -5.30 1.10 2.40
C LEU A 36 -5.53 -0.40 2.66
N ALA A 37 -6.08 -0.74 3.82
CA ALA A 37 -6.33 -2.13 4.20
C ALA A 37 -7.37 -2.80 3.31
N ARG A 38 -8.35 -2.02 2.80
CA ARG A 38 -9.36 -2.55 1.87
C ARG A 38 -8.88 -2.67 0.44
N GLY A 39 -7.71 -2.13 0.13
CA GLY A 39 -7.20 -2.09 -1.24
C GLY A 39 -7.81 -0.98 -2.08
N ASP A 40 -8.42 0.03 -1.46
CA ASP A 40 -8.94 1.20 -2.16
C ASP A 40 -7.78 2.06 -2.68
N ASP A 41 -8.07 2.87 -3.68
CA ASP A 41 -7.08 3.80 -4.20
C ASP A 41 -6.75 4.85 -3.15
N ILE A 42 -5.48 5.18 -3.06
CA ILE A 42 -5.00 6.20 -2.12
C ILE A 42 -4.27 7.29 -2.90
N THR A 43 -4.13 8.44 -2.28
CA THR A 43 -3.47 9.58 -2.92
C THR A 43 -1.95 9.40 -2.92
N THR A 44 -1.28 10.14 -3.80
CA THR A 44 0.18 10.12 -3.84
C THR A 44 0.79 10.64 -2.54
N ASP A 45 0.06 11.51 -1.83
CA ASP A 45 0.50 12.00 -0.52
C ASP A 45 0.61 10.83 0.47
N ILE A 46 -0.39 9.96 0.50
CA ILE A 46 -0.36 8.79 1.38
C ILE A 46 0.76 7.83 0.97
N VAL A 47 0.91 7.60 -0.34
CA VAL A 47 2.00 6.75 -0.86
C VAL A 47 3.34 7.30 -0.41
N GLY A 48 3.54 8.61 -0.54
CA GLY A 48 4.76 9.26 -0.12
C GLY A 48 5.06 9.10 1.36
N LYS A 49 4.02 9.23 2.21
CA LYS A 49 4.18 9.04 3.64
C LYS A 49 4.64 7.62 3.97
N ILE A 50 4.04 6.63 3.32
CA ILE A 50 4.41 5.23 3.54
C ILE A 50 5.84 4.97 3.08
N CYS A 51 6.19 5.43 1.89
CA CYS A 51 7.53 5.23 1.34
C CYS A 51 8.59 5.88 2.23
N THR A 52 8.32 7.08 2.72
CA THR A 52 9.26 7.78 3.60
C THR A 52 9.41 7.02 4.93
N ALA A 53 8.29 6.57 5.49
CA ALA A 53 8.29 5.87 6.77
C ALA A 53 9.07 4.55 6.71
N LEU A 54 8.95 3.83 5.59
CA LEU A 54 9.59 2.53 5.42
C LEU A 54 10.92 2.60 4.67
N ASP A 55 11.26 3.77 4.16
CA ASP A 55 12.47 3.98 3.34
C ASP A 55 12.47 3.05 2.12
N VAL A 56 11.38 3.08 1.37
CA VAL A 56 11.20 2.25 0.18
C VAL A 56 10.61 3.11 -0.93
N LYS A 57 10.53 2.55 -2.12
CA LYS A 57 9.93 3.21 -3.29
C LYS A 57 8.50 2.75 -3.48
N ALA A 58 7.72 3.53 -4.26
CA ALA A 58 6.33 3.17 -4.55
C ALA A 58 6.20 1.78 -5.17
N ASP A 59 7.12 1.41 -6.05
CA ASP A 59 7.15 0.09 -6.68
C ASP A 59 7.30 -1.04 -5.68
N ASP A 60 7.87 -0.75 -4.51
CA ASP A 60 8.11 -1.75 -3.49
C ASP A 60 6.86 -2.06 -2.67
N ILE A 61 5.84 -1.18 -2.73
CA ILE A 61 4.66 -1.32 -1.87
C ILE A 61 3.37 -1.55 -2.63
N MET A 62 3.34 -1.26 -3.93
CA MET A 62 2.11 -1.37 -4.71
C MET A 62 2.40 -1.74 -6.15
N GLU A 63 1.38 -2.28 -6.81
CA GLU A 63 1.45 -2.56 -8.23
C GLU A 63 0.05 -2.46 -8.82
N PHE A 64 0.00 -2.20 -10.12
CA PHE A 64 -1.26 -2.15 -10.86
C PHE A 64 -1.46 -3.48 -11.57
N ILE A 65 -2.64 -4.07 -11.38
CA ILE A 65 -2.99 -5.34 -12.01
C ILE A 65 -3.91 -5.00 -13.18
N PRO A 66 -3.51 -5.26 -14.44
CA PRO A 66 -4.36 -4.96 -15.59
C PRO A 66 -5.62 -5.81 -15.58
N ASP A 67 -6.69 -5.28 -16.20
CA ASP A 67 -7.90 -6.05 -16.39
C ASP A 67 -7.63 -7.17 -17.42
N GLU A 68 -8.27 -8.24 -17.29
CA GLU A 68 -8.05 -9.39 -18.18
C GLU A 68 -8.33 -9.08 -19.60
N MET A 69 -7.83 -9.22 -19.34
CA MET A 69 -8.10 -9.25 -20.07
C MET A 69 -8.07 -9.54 -20.89
N HIS A 70 -7.99 -9.44 -20.68
CA HIS A 70 -8.23 -9.52 -21.13
C HIS A 70 -8.16 -9.89 -22.01
N ASP A 71 -8.18 -10.04 -21.85
CA ASP A 71 -8.42 -10.31 -22.59
C ASP A 71 -8.64 -10.31 -23.37
N GLY A 72 -8.65 -10.31 -23.46
CA GLY A 72 -9.23 -10.18 -24.14
C GLY A 72 -9.24 -10.03 -24.72
N ASP A 73 -9.23 -9.78 -24.44
CA ASP A 73 -9.55 -9.56 -24.91
C ASP A 73 -9.44 -9.59 -25.37
#